data_c7a15f65470324e8bb2508ec291f8339
#
_entry.id   c7a15f65470324e8bb2508ec291f8339
#
_cell.length_a   1.000
_cell.length_b   1.000
_cell.length_c   1.000
_cell.angle_alpha   90.00
_cell.angle_beta   90.00
_cell.angle_gamma   90.00
#
_symmetry.space_group_name_H-M   'P 1'
#
loop_
_entity.id
_entity.type
_entity.pdbx_description
1 polymer ?
#
loop_
_entity_poly.entity_id
_entity_poly.type
_entity_poly.pdbx_seq_one_letter_code
_entity_poly.pdbx_strand_id
1 'polypeptide(L)'
;MDFVMFEGRSCAQVADDELKVTVTQECGQVARILHRQSGVSPLWTSPWPSVEPSRYSPETHPQYGTGAEARLLASMLGHSLCLDVFGHPDAAEAAAGIPVHGEASVAHYSLSGDERSIEMTAELPKAQMTFSRRVELAGRGVVAFKEVLESQTGFDRPIAWTQHVTLGASFLEAGRTRFALSADRSRTFENRFNDGLGMQVDGAEFDWPLCPMKDGTVENLSILTSRPVSGGFTAHRLEPAQEHAFFIAWSERSRLAFGYVWRRADFPWLSRWEENHLRPQPPWNSRGFALGLEFGVSPMVESRRAMVERNRMFDTPTFRWLPARSHAQVKYCAFLRHAVSMPQKVVWDGDARVELI
;
A
#
# COMPACT_ATOMS: atom_id res chain seq x y z
N MET A 1 10.17 -3.57 -22.40
CA MET A 1 10.51 -2.92 -21.10
C MET A 1 11.62 -1.92 -21.36
N ASP A 2 11.44 -0.68 -20.90
CA ASP A 2 12.41 0.40 -21.02
C ASP A 2 12.94 0.82 -19.65
N PHE A 3 14.21 1.18 -19.57
CA PHE A 3 14.78 1.80 -18.37
C PHE A 3 14.67 3.33 -18.49
N VAL A 4 14.13 3.96 -17.45
CA VAL A 4 13.84 5.40 -17.40
C VAL A 4 14.17 5.99 -16.04
N MET A 5 14.31 7.31 -15.97
CA MET A 5 14.33 8.05 -14.70
C MET A 5 12.92 8.58 -14.40
N PHE A 6 12.43 8.32 -13.19
CA PHE A 6 11.18 8.86 -12.69
C PHE A 6 11.36 9.40 -11.26
N GLU A 7 11.05 10.68 -11.04
CA GLU A 7 11.22 11.35 -9.72
C GLU A 7 12.65 11.18 -9.15
N GLY A 8 13.67 11.22 -10.01
CA GLY A 8 15.06 11.02 -9.60
C GLY A 8 15.48 9.58 -9.31
N ARG A 9 14.58 8.59 -9.57
CA ARG A 9 14.78 7.17 -9.31
C ARG A 9 14.99 6.38 -10.60
N SER A 10 15.86 5.37 -10.53
CA SER A 10 16.04 4.38 -11.62
C SER A 10 14.82 3.47 -11.68
N CYS A 11 14.19 3.37 -12.84
CA CYS A 11 12.93 2.65 -13.03
C CYS A 11 12.93 1.80 -14.29
N ALA A 12 12.13 0.73 -14.28
CA ALA A 12 11.66 0.05 -15.49
C ALA A 12 10.24 0.51 -15.84
N GLN A 13 9.92 0.50 -17.13
CA GLN A 13 8.63 0.92 -17.64
C GLN A 13 8.12 0.01 -18.74
N VAL A 14 6.82 -0.27 -18.72
CA VAL A 14 6.07 -0.94 -19.79
C VAL A 14 4.82 -0.13 -20.12
N ALA A 15 4.35 -0.21 -21.35
CA ALA A 15 3.15 0.48 -21.78
C ALA A 15 2.38 -0.33 -22.83
N ASP A 16 1.05 -0.21 -22.78
CA ASP A 16 0.14 -0.58 -23.87
C ASP A 16 -0.64 0.65 -24.35
N ASP A 17 -1.73 0.47 -25.07
CA ASP A 17 -2.53 1.58 -25.59
C ASP A 17 -3.26 2.38 -24.51
N GLU A 18 -3.58 1.74 -23.38
CA GLU A 18 -4.36 2.35 -22.31
C GLU A 18 -3.52 2.78 -21.11
N LEU A 19 -2.57 1.96 -20.69
CA LEU A 19 -1.79 2.18 -19.48
C LEU A 19 -0.29 2.27 -19.73
N LYS A 20 0.38 2.97 -18.82
CA LYS A 20 1.83 2.96 -18.66
C LYS A 20 2.16 2.70 -17.20
N VAL A 21 2.94 1.66 -16.95
CA VAL A 21 3.37 1.26 -15.60
C VAL A 21 4.85 1.51 -15.42
N THR A 22 5.22 2.13 -14.30
CA THR A 22 6.61 2.46 -13.94
C THR A 22 6.92 1.82 -12.58
N VAL A 23 8.01 1.06 -12.51
CA VAL A 23 8.47 0.35 -11.30
C VAL A 23 9.87 0.79 -10.96
N THR A 24 10.14 1.13 -9.69
CA THR A 24 11.47 1.53 -9.22
C THR A 24 12.39 0.31 -9.06
N GLN A 25 13.67 0.49 -9.36
CA GLN A 25 14.68 -0.56 -9.19
C GLN A 25 15.01 -0.79 -7.71
N GLU A 26 15.20 0.25 -6.92
CA GLU A 26 15.27 0.13 -5.47
C GLU A 26 13.86 0.24 -4.87
N CYS A 27 13.57 -0.48 -3.80
CA CYS A 27 12.27 -0.63 -3.14
C CYS A 27 11.23 -1.44 -3.94
N GLY A 28 11.41 -1.69 -5.23
CA GLY A 28 10.45 -2.43 -6.06
C GLY A 28 9.03 -1.85 -6.09
N GLN A 29 8.91 -0.53 -5.97
CA GLN A 29 7.61 0.16 -5.91
C GLN A 29 6.97 0.28 -7.29
N VAL A 30 5.66 0.08 -7.39
CA VAL A 30 4.91 0.55 -8.56
C VAL A 30 4.69 2.05 -8.37
N ALA A 31 5.63 2.83 -8.90
CA ALA A 31 5.66 4.28 -8.70
C ALA A 31 4.53 4.99 -9.46
N ARG A 32 4.08 4.42 -10.59
CA ARG A 32 3.04 5.01 -11.42
C ARG A 32 2.27 3.97 -12.21
N ILE A 33 0.93 4.10 -12.22
CA ILE A 33 0.02 3.49 -13.19
C ILE A 33 -0.68 4.67 -13.87
N LEU A 34 -0.25 5.02 -15.07
CA LEU A 34 -0.73 6.18 -15.81
C LEU A 34 -1.79 5.76 -16.82
N HIS A 35 -2.97 6.38 -16.77
CA HIS A 35 -3.96 6.31 -17.83
C HIS A 35 -3.53 7.21 -18.98
N ARG A 36 -3.12 6.63 -20.10
CA ARG A 36 -2.42 7.37 -21.18
C ARG A 36 -3.27 8.46 -21.81
N GLN A 37 -4.57 8.21 -22.00
CA GLN A 37 -5.46 9.18 -22.64
C GLN A 37 -5.68 10.42 -21.79
N SER A 38 -5.85 10.28 -20.45
CA SER A 38 -6.13 11.41 -19.56
C SER A 38 -4.87 12.02 -18.94
N GLY A 39 -3.74 11.31 -18.96
CA GLY A 39 -2.52 11.71 -18.27
C GLY A 39 -2.59 11.61 -16.74
N VAL A 40 -3.62 10.97 -16.20
CA VAL A 40 -3.83 10.83 -14.75
C VAL A 40 -3.18 9.55 -14.23
N SER A 41 -2.44 9.66 -13.12
CA SER A 41 -1.99 8.53 -12.31
C SER A 41 -2.58 8.67 -10.92
N PRO A 42 -3.32 7.68 -10.39
CA PRO A 42 -3.85 7.73 -9.03
C PRO A 42 -2.79 7.66 -7.94
N LEU A 43 -1.66 7.03 -8.25
CA LEU A 43 -0.62 6.75 -7.28
C LEU A 43 0.12 8.02 -6.83
N TRP A 44 0.42 8.06 -5.54
CA TRP A 44 1.04 9.20 -4.87
C TRP A 44 2.50 9.39 -5.29
N THR A 45 2.84 10.65 -5.48
CA THR A 45 4.22 11.12 -5.59
C THR A 45 4.46 12.09 -4.45
N SER A 46 5.58 11.94 -3.74
CA SER A 46 5.91 12.80 -2.60
C SER A 46 6.04 14.27 -3.02
N PRO A 47 5.60 15.24 -2.18
CA PRO A 47 5.80 16.66 -2.45
C PRO A 47 7.24 17.14 -2.16
N TRP A 48 8.16 16.23 -1.98
CA TRP A 48 9.60 16.45 -1.80
C TRP A 48 10.38 15.56 -2.78
N PRO A 49 11.64 15.90 -3.13
CA PRO A 49 12.47 15.08 -4.01
C PRO A 49 12.63 13.65 -3.49
N SER A 50 12.59 12.66 -4.37
CA SER A 50 12.87 11.27 -3.99
C SER A 50 14.36 10.96 -4.10
N VAL A 51 14.86 10.07 -3.23
CA VAL A 51 16.25 9.62 -3.17
C VAL A 51 16.30 8.10 -3.15
N GLU A 52 17.24 7.52 -3.91
CA GLU A 52 17.50 6.08 -3.84
C GLU A 52 17.91 5.67 -2.42
N PRO A 53 17.34 4.63 -1.81
CA PRO A 53 17.73 4.16 -0.47
C PRO A 53 19.24 3.89 -0.31
N SER A 54 19.90 3.45 -1.37
CA SER A 54 21.35 3.21 -1.37
C SER A 54 22.19 4.50 -1.29
N ARG A 55 21.61 5.64 -1.68
CA ARG A 55 22.26 6.96 -1.64
C ARG A 55 21.86 7.79 -0.43
N TYR A 56 20.84 7.35 0.30
CA TYR A 56 20.37 8.07 1.48
C TYR A 56 21.36 7.95 2.63
N SER A 57 21.72 9.10 3.23
CA SER A 57 22.34 9.16 4.56
C SER A 57 21.76 10.34 5.35
N PRO A 58 21.57 10.23 6.67
CA PRO A 58 21.05 11.33 7.49
C PRO A 58 21.90 12.60 7.42
N GLU A 59 23.23 12.44 7.25
CA GLU A 59 24.19 13.56 7.21
C GLU A 59 24.03 14.39 5.94
N THR A 60 23.78 13.74 4.81
CA THR A 60 23.68 14.42 3.50
C THR A 60 22.23 14.77 3.13
N HIS A 61 21.27 14.17 3.84
CA HIS A 61 19.83 14.31 3.56
C HIS A 61 19.01 14.67 4.81
N PRO A 62 19.40 15.68 5.60
CA PRO A 62 18.73 16.03 6.87
C PRO A 62 17.27 16.51 6.67
N GLN A 63 16.89 16.90 5.46
CA GLN A 63 15.54 17.37 5.11
C GLN A 63 14.47 16.27 5.25
N TYR A 64 14.83 14.99 5.36
CA TYR A 64 13.90 13.88 5.59
C TYR A 64 13.70 13.58 7.08
N GLY A 65 14.34 14.34 7.97
CA GLY A 65 14.31 14.13 9.40
C GLY A 65 15.35 13.12 9.90
N THR A 66 15.32 12.86 11.20
CA THR A 66 16.28 11.97 11.90
C THR A 66 15.63 10.69 12.43
N GLY A 67 14.32 10.52 12.21
CA GLY A 67 13.57 9.35 12.66
C GLY A 67 13.88 8.08 11.88
N ALA A 68 13.46 6.94 12.41
CA ALA A 68 13.62 5.64 11.77
C ALA A 68 12.95 5.56 10.38
N GLU A 69 11.91 6.38 10.14
CA GLU A 69 11.20 6.47 8.86
C GLU A 69 11.93 7.30 7.80
N ALA A 70 12.96 8.07 8.14
CA ALA A 70 13.54 9.06 7.24
C ALA A 70 14.00 8.46 5.89
N ARG A 71 14.65 7.29 5.93
CA ARG A 71 15.07 6.56 4.73
C ARG A 71 13.89 6.10 3.88
N LEU A 72 12.83 5.62 4.51
CA LEU A 72 11.59 5.22 3.84
C LEU A 72 10.93 6.44 3.19
N LEU A 73 10.76 7.53 3.93
CA LEU A 73 10.13 8.77 3.45
C LEU A 73 10.93 9.43 2.31
N ALA A 74 12.26 9.29 2.33
CA ALA A 74 13.12 9.76 1.24
C ALA A 74 12.88 9.00 -0.07
N SER A 75 12.37 7.78 -0.02
CA SER A 75 12.26 6.89 -1.19
C SER A 75 10.84 6.47 -1.53
N MET A 76 9.84 6.78 -0.71
CA MET A 76 8.47 6.27 -0.84
C MET A 76 7.75 6.87 -2.04
N LEU A 77 7.18 5.99 -2.88
CA LEU A 77 6.35 6.31 -4.04
C LEU A 77 5.21 5.29 -4.18
N GLY A 78 4.05 5.76 -4.59
CA GLY A 78 2.93 4.97 -5.09
C GLY A 78 2.55 3.71 -4.30
N HIS A 79 2.70 2.55 -4.92
CA HIS A 79 2.40 1.25 -4.33
C HIS A 79 3.71 0.58 -3.88
N SER A 80 3.95 0.53 -2.59
CA SER A 80 5.09 -0.12 -1.95
C SER A 80 4.71 -1.44 -1.29
N LEU A 81 5.72 -2.21 -0.87
CA LEU A 81 5.56 -3.50 -0.20
C LEU A 81 6.05 -3.40 1.24
N CYS A 82 5.17 -3.77 2.20
CA CYS A 82 5.55 -4.04 3.57
C CYS A 82 5.62 -5.55 3.77
N LEU A 83 6.81 -6.08 3.99
CA LEU A 83 7.03 -7.51 4.09
C LEU A 83 7.81 -7.86 5.35
N ASP A 84 7.38 -8.91 6.07
CA ASP A 84 7.90 -9.37 7.34
C ASP A 84 7.44 -8.49 8.53
N VAL A 85 7.47 -7.16 8.38
CA VAL A 85 6.99 -6.17 9.34
C VAL A 85 6.07 -5.17 8.63
N PHE A 86 4.94 -4.83 9.25
CA PHE A 86 4.05 -3.77 8.80
C PHE A 86 4.03 -2.66 9.85
N GLY A 87 4.94 -1.70 9.74
CA GLY A 87 5.15 -0.60 10.68
C GLY A 87 6.59 -0.52 11.17
N HIS A 88 6.74 0.02 12.39
CA HIS A 88 8.04 0.12 13.04
C HIS A 88 8.47 -1.24 13.62
N PRO A 89 9.72 -1.65 13.39
CA PRO A 89 10.29 -2.79 14.11
C PRO A 89 10.39 -2.48 15.61
N ASP A 90 10.36 -3.49 16.46
CA ASP A 90 10.71 -3.32 17.86
C ASP A 90 12.22 -3.09 18.06
N ALA A 91 12.65 -2.86 19.30
CA ALA A 91 14.05 -2.57 19.59
C ALA A 91 15.02 -3.70 19.17
N ALA A 92 14.60 -4.96 19.31
CA ALA A 92 15.42 -6.11 18.94
C ALA A 92 15.49 -6.27 17.40
N GLU A 93 14.38 -6.10 16.72
CA GLU A 93 14.28 -6.12 15.26
C GLU A 93 15.10 -4.97 14.64
N ALA A 94 15.00 -3.75 15.22
CA ALA A 94 15.79 -2.60 14.80
C ALA A 94 17.29 -2.82 15.01
N ALA A 95 17.70 -3.41 16.13
CA ALA A 95 19.08 -3.77 16.41
C ALA A 95 19.60 -4.86 15.44
N ALA A 96 18.75 -5.75 14.96
CA ALA A 96 19.04 -6.70 13.88
C ALA A 96 19.09 -6.03 12.50
N GLY A 97 18.77 -4.75 12.42
CA GLY A 97 18.80 -3.93 11.21
C GLY A 97 17.59 -4.09 10.31
N ILE A 98 16.45 -4.56 10.83
CA ILE A 98 15.18 -4.57 10.11
C ILE A 98 14.68 -3.12 10.00
N PRO A 99 14.43 -2.60 8.79
CA PRO A 99 13.91 -1.25 8.62
C PRO A 99 12.39 -1.19 8.84
N VAL A 100 11.85 0.02 8.92
CA VAL A 100 10.41 0.26 8.90
C VAL A 100 9.79 -0.38 7.66
N HIS A 101 8.67 -1.07 7.82
CA HIS A 101 7.97 -1.87 6.79
C HIS A 101 8.78 -3.07 6.24
N GLY A 102 9.85 -3.49 6.93
CA GLY A 102 10.65 -4.64 6.56
C GLY A 102 11.67 -4.36 5.44
N GLU A 103 12.53 -5.33 5.19
CA GLU A 103 13.70 -5.18 4.32
C GLU A 103 13.34 -4.92 2.85
N ALA A 104 12.22 -5.47 2.37
CA ALA A 104 11.72 -5.29 1.01
C ALA A 104 11.46 -3.80 0.65
N SER A 105 11.14 -2.98 1.66
CA SER A 105 10.84 -1.55 1.48
C SER A 105 12.05 -0.69 1.06
N VAL A 106 13.26 -1.22 1.20
CA VAL A 106 14.52 -0.53 0.89
C VAL A 106 15.51 -1.39 0.08
N ALA A 107 15.10 -2.59 -0.33
CA ALA A 107 15.95 -3.52 -1.07
C ALA A 107 16.19 -3.07 -2.51
N HIS A 108 17.31 -3.54 -3.07
CA HIS A 108 17.56 -3.46 -4.50
C HIS A 108 16.95 -4.67 -5.20
N TYR A 109 16.22 -4.44 -6.29
CA TYR A 109 15.60 -5.48 -7.10
C TYR A 109 16.33 -5.65 -8.43
N SER A 110 16.60 -6.88 -8.80
CA SER A 110 16.98 -7.24 -10.17
C SER A 110 15.72 -7.16 -11.03
N LEU A 111 15.81 -6.41 -12.14
CA LEU A 111 14.68 -6.20 -13.05
C LEU A 111 14.95 -6.89 -14.38
N SER A 112 13.97 -7.62 -14.89
CA SER A 112 13.92 -8.21 -16.21
C SER A 112 12.50 -8.12 -16.77
N GLY A 113 12.26 -8.55 -18.01
CA GLY A 113 10.92 -8.55 -18.59
C GLY A 113 10.90 -8.35 -20.09
N ASP A 114 9.70 -8.19 -20.61
CA ASP A 114 9.41 -8.02 -22.04
C ASP A 114 8.67 -6.69 -22.32
N GLU A 115 8.00 -6.55 -23.45
CA GLU A 115 7.27 -5.34 -23.84
C GLU A 115 6.04 -5.06 -22.95
N ARG A 116 5.50 -6.08 -22.30
CA ARG A 116 4.26 -6.01 -21.50
C ARG A 116 4.43 -6.34 -20.04
N SER A 117 5.60 -6.82 -19.62
CA SER A 117 5.82 -7.27 -18.26
C SER A 117 7.17 -6.82 -17.68
N ILE A 118 7.19 -6.63 -16.36
CA ILE A 118 8.38 -6.41 -15.54
C ILE A 118 8.40 -7.51 -14.49
N GLU A 119 9.50 -8.25 -14.44
CA GLU A 119 9.82 -9.18 -13.37
C GLU A 119 10.88 -8.57 -12.46
N MET A 120 10.67 -8.70 -11.17
CA MET A 120 11.51 -8.10 -10.15
C MET A 120 11.77 -9.10 -9.04
N THR A 121 13.04 -9.24 -8.64
CA THR A 121 13.47 -10.18 -7.60
C THR A 121 14.44 -9.50 -6.65
N ALA A 122 14.25 -9.71 -5.35
CA ALA A 122 15.15 -9.21 -4.30
C ALA A 122 15.47 -10.33 -3.30
N GLU A 123 16.74 -10.39 -2.93
CA GLU A 123 17.21 -11.13 -1.76
C GLU A 123 17.04 -10.26 -0.51
N LEU A 124 16.49 -10.85 0.55
CA LEU A 124 16.21 -10.21 1.83
C LEU A 124 16.98 -10.95 2.93
N PRO A 125 18.30 -10.74 3.04
CA PRO A 125 19.17 -11.56 3.88
C PRO A 125 18.87 -11.47 5.36
N LYS A 126 18.39 -10.33 5.87
CA LYS A 126 18.03 -10.18 7.29
C LYS A 126 16.73 -10.90 7.60
N ALA A 127 15.75 -10.84 6.69
CA ALA A 127 14.52 -11.59 6.78
C ALA A 127 14.71 -13.07 6.41
N GLN A 128 15.84 -13.44 5.78
CA GLN A 128 16.12 -14.78 5.22
C GLN A 128 15.01 -15.23 4.27
N MET A 129 14.72 -14.39 3.29
CA MET A 129 13.68 -14.59 2.28
C MET A 129 14.17 -14.14 0.92
N THR A 130 13.58 -14.73 -0.13
CA THR A 130 13.63 -14.21 -1.49
C THR A 130 12.22 -13.80 -1.90
N PHE A 131 12.09 -12.61 -2.44
CA PHE A 131 10.81 -12.10 -2.93
C PHE A 131 10.89 -11.84 -4.43
N SER A 132 9.88 -12.29 -5.17
CA SER A 132 9.73 -11.95 -6.58
C SER A 132 8.31 -11.46 -6.90
N ARG A 133 8.22 -10.52 -7.85
CA ARG A 133 6.96 -9.97 -8.35
C ARG A 133 7.02 -9.85 -9.87
N ARG A 134 5.98 -10.34 -10.55
CA ARG A 134 5.70 -10.04 -11.95
C ARG A 134 4.58 -9.01 -12.03
N VAL A 135 4.80 -7.97 -12.79
CA VAL A 135 3.83 -6.90 -13.10
C VAL A 135 3.56 -6.97 -14.61
N GLU A 136 2.32 -7.19 -15.02
CA GLU A 136 1.98 -7.44 -16.42
C GLU A 136 0.78 -6.60 -16.87
N LEU A 137 0.90 -5.96 -18.03
CA LEU A 137 -0.21 -5.28 -18.69
C LEU A 137 -1.15 -6.32 -19.34
N ALA A 138 -2.28 -6.58 -18.67
CA ALA A 138 -3.27 -7.55 -19.12
C ALA A 138 -4.25 -7.01 -20.18
N GLY A 139 -4.12 -5.69 -20.51
CA GLY A 139 -5.03 -4.98 -21.41
C GLY A 139 -6.31 -4.52 -20.73
N ARG A 140 -7.11 -3.74 -21.46
CA ARG A 140 -8.39 -3.18 -20.95
C ARG A 140 -8.25 -2.47 -19.62
N GLY A 141 -7.17 -1.68 -19.44
CA GLY A 141 -6.91 -0.92 -18.23
C GLY A 141 -6.64 -1.79 -16.99
N VAL A 142 -6.12 -3.01 -17.16
CA VAL A 142 -5.77 -3.95 -16.08
C VAL A 142 -4.28 -4.20 -16.02
N VAL A 143 -3.74 -4.21 -14.82
CA VAL A 143 -2.38 -4.65 -14.48
C VAL A 143 -2.49 -5.87 -13.58
N ALA A 144 -1.98 -7.01 -14.04
CA ALA A 144 -1.95 -8.25 -13.26
C ALA A 144 -0.64 -8.35 -12.46
N PHE A 145 -0.75 -8.85 -11.24
CA PHE A 145 0.38 -9.08 -10.33
C PHE A 145 0.42 -10.55 -9.92
N LYS A 146 1.63 -11.09 -9.92
CA LYS A 146 1.94 -12.38 -9.31
C LYS A 146 3.14 -12.20 -8.42
N GLU A 147 3.03 -12.60 -7.15
CA GLU A 147 4.12 -12.55 -6.17
C GLU A 147 4.44 -13.94 -5.66
N VAL A 148 5.72 -14.18 -5.43
CA VAL A 148 6.23 -15.38 -4.77
C VAL A 148 7.18 -14.95 -3.66
N LEU A 149 6.96 -15.51 -2.48
CA LEU A 149 7.81 -15.35 -1.31
C LEU A 149 8.38 -16.70 -0.91
N GLU A 150 9.70 -16.83 -0.87
CA GLU A 150 10.42 -18.04 -0.49
C GLU A 150 11.09 -17.88 0.86
N SER A 151 10.88 -18.84 1.76
CA SER A 151 11.53 -18.92 3.06
C SER A 151 12.86 -19.67 2.96
N GLN A 152 13.93 -19.04 3.40
CA GLN A 152 15.25 -19.66 3.53
C GLN A 152 15.51 -20.17 4.96
N THR A 153 14.59 -19.89 5.92
CA THR A 153 14.75 -20.31 7.32
C THR A 153 14.49 -21.80 7.50
N GLY A 154 15.10 -22.39 8.53
CA GLY A 154 14.84 -23.75 8.97
C GLY A 154 13.67 -23.88 9.97
N PHE A 155 12.89 -22.82 10.20
CA PHE A 155 11.76 -22.75 11.13
C PHE A 155 10.62 -21.93 10.51
N ASP A 156 9.41 -22.20 10.97
CA ASP A 156 8.21 -21.46 10.57
C ASP A 156 8.27 -20.03 11.09
N ARG A 157 7.89 -19.06 10.25
CA ARG A 157 7.99 -17.64 10.57
C ARG A 157 6.65 -16.94 10.43
N PRO A 158 6.18 -16.19 11.45
CA PRO A 158 5.05 -15.28 11.29
C PRO A 158 5.48 -14.04 10.52
N ILE A 159 4.75 -13.70 9.48
CA ILE A 159 5.05 -12.56 8.61
C ILE A 159 3.86 -11.62 8.45
N ALA A 160 4.15 -10.33 8.34
CA ALA A 160 3.30 -9.37 7.66
C ALA A 160 3.56 -9.45 6.14
N TRP A 161 2.54 -9.25 5.34
CA TRP A 161 2.62 -9.12 3.89
C TRP A 161 1.51 -8.18 3.44
N THR A 162 1.86 -6.93 3.20
CA THR A 162 0.90 -5.85 2.93
C THR A 162 1.30 -5.06 1.70
N GLN A 163 0.35 -4.88 0.81
CA GLN A 163 0.44 -4.03 -0.37
C GLN A 163 0.04 -2.61 0.04
N HIS A 164 1.00 -1.73 0.21
CA HIS A 164 0.80 -0.37 0.67
C HIS A 164 0.54 0.55 -0.54
N VAL A 165 -0.72 0.63 -0.97
CA VAL A 165 -1.13 1.43 -2.13
C VAL A 165 -1.50 2.83 -1.67
N THR A 166 -0.70 3.83 -2.07
CA THR A 166 -0.92 5.22 -1.70
C THR A 166 -1.42 6.04 -2.89
N LEU A 167 -2.57 6.69 -2.72
CA LEU A 167 -3.17 7.61 -3.68
C LEU A 167 -2.72 9.04 -3.41
N GLY A 168 -2.67 9.88 -4.44
CA GLY A 168 -2.17 11.26 -4.34
C GLY A 168 -3.03 12.31 -5.02
N ALA A 169 -2.57 13.56 -4.95
CA ALA A 169 -3.27 14.78 -5.38
C ALA A 169 -3.69 14.81 -6.86
N SER A 170 -3.02 14.04 -7.73
CA SER A 170 -3.41 13.93 -9.15
C SER A 170 -4.78 13.28 -9.35
N PHE A 171 -5.22 12.48 -8.38
CA PHE A 171 -6.47 11.71 -8.41
C PHE A 171 -7.43 12.09 -7.28
N LEU A 172 -6.90 12.38 -6.09
CA LEU A 172 -7.70 12.71 -4.91
C LEU A 172 -8.26 14.14 -5.01
N GLU A 173 -9.51 14.30 -4.62
CA GLU A 173 -10.20 15.58 -4.51
C GLU A 173 -11.07 15.59 -3.24
N ALA A 174 -10.76 16.50 -2.32
CA ALA A 174 -11.45 16.65 -1.03
C ALA A 174 -12.97 16.80 -1.21
N GLY A 175 -13.75 16.02 -0.48
CA GLY A 175 -15.20 15.99 -0.52
C GLY A 175 -15.81 15.35 -1.79
N ARG A 176 -15.00 14.88 -2.75
CA ARG A 176 -15.50 14.37 -4.03
C ARG A 176 -15.02 12.98 -4.40
N THR A 177 -13.75 12.66 -4.13
CA THR A 177 -13.27 11.28 -4.37
C THR A 177 -14.04 10.30 -3.50
N ARG A 178 -14.56 9.24 -4.09
CA ARG A 178 -15.40 8.23 -3.43
C ARG A 178 -14.70 6.89 -3.38
N PHE A 179 -15.03 6.10 -2.35
CA PHE A 179 -14.42 4.79 -2.11
C PHE A 179 -15.49 3.72 -1.88
N ALA A 180 -15.28 2.52 -2.43
CA ALA A 180 -16.00 1.32 -2.08
C ALA A 180 -15.02 0.22 -1.67
N LEU A 181 -15.32 -0.45 -0.59
CA LEU A 181 -14.54 -1.55 -0.03
C LEU A 181 -15.43 -2.76 0.18
N SER A 182 -14.89 -3.96 0.02
CA SER A 182 -15.55 -5.20 0.42
C SER A 182 -15.37 -5.48 1.93
N ALA A 183 -15.59 -4.47 2.78
CA ALA A 183 -15.38 -4.52 4.23
C ALA A 183 -16.69 -4.72 5.00
N ASP A 184 -16.63 -5.43 6.14
CA ASP A 184 -17.76 -5.63 7.05
C ASP A 184 -17.54 -4.98 8.43
N ARG A 185 -16.44 -5.26 9.11
CA ARG A 185 -16.10 -4.70 10.44
C ARG A 185 -14.82 -3.91 10.39
N SER A 186 -14.77 -2.86 11.19
CA SER A 186 -13.68 -1.89 11.17
C SER A 186 -13.23 -1.52 12.58
N ARG A 187 -11.97 -1.12 12.71
CA ARG A 187 -11.41 -0.61 13.95
C ARG A 187 -10.43 0.53 13.66
N THR A 188 -10.49 1.58 14.45
CA THR A 188 -9.51 2.67 14.42
C THR A 188 -8.20 2.25 15.09
N PHE A 189 -7.12 2.97 14.82
CA PHE A 189 -5.82 2.72 15.44
C PHE A 189 -5.89 2.85 16.97
N GLU A 190 -5.25 1.94 17.69
CA GLU A 190 -5.36 1.84 19.14
C GLU A 190 -4.39 2.76 19.90
N ASN A 191 -3.26 3.09 19.29
CA ASN A 191 -2.15 3.79 19.92
C ASN A 191 -2.02 5.19 19.32
N ARG A 192 -2.63 6.20 19.94
CA ARG A 192 -2.45 7.63 19.66
C ARG A 192 -1.78 7.92 18.30
N PHE A 193 -2.49 7.68 17.19
CA PHE A 193 -1.97 7.85 15.84
C PHE A 193 -1.20 9.17 15.72
N ASN A 194 0.06 9.10 15.23
CA ASN A 194 0.96 10.23 15.04
C ASN A 194 1.02 11.13 16.30
N ASP A 195 1.41 10.56 17.45
CA ASP A 195 1.53 11.23 18.77
C ASP A 195 0.23 11.90 19.26
N GLY A 196 -0.91 11.44 18.78
CA GLY A 196 -2.23 11.92 19.16
C GLY A 196 -2.83 12.97 18.23
N LEU A 197 -2.18 13.29 17.13
CA LEU A 197 -2.72 14.18 16.09
C LEU A 197 -3.87 13.56 15.30
N GLY A 198 -4.02 12.20 15.34
CA GLY A 198 -5.14 11.52 14.66
C GLY A 198 -6.50 11.99 15.19
N MET A 199 -7.45 12.13 14.27
CA MET A 199 -8.78 12.69 14.56
C MET A 199 -9.81 11.65 14.97
N GLN A 200 -9.54 10.37 14.72
CA GLN A 200 -10.45 9.25 15.03
C GLN A 200 -10.37 8.90 16.52
N VAL A 201 -11.46 8.39 17.12
CA VAL A 201 -11.46 7.83 18.46
C VAL A 201 -10.52 6.62 18.48
N ASP A 202 -9.56 6.58 19.41
CA ASP A 202 -8.56 5.51 19.46
C ASP A 202 -9.21 4.17 19.83
N GLY A 203 -8.93 3.11 19.08
CA GLY A 203 -9.36 1.74 19.33
C GLY A 203 -10.87 1.46 19.18
N ALA A 204 -11.63 2.36 18.59
CA ALA A 204 -13.07 2.20 18.42
C ALA A 204 -13.40 1.21 17.30
N GLU A 205 -14.37 0.31 17.57
CA GLU A 205 -14.96 -0.54 16.55
C GLU A 205 -16.15 0.17 15.88
N PHE A 206 -16.31 -0.05 14.59
CA PHE A 206 -17.40 0.54 13.81
C PHE A 206 -17.69 -0.28 12.55
N ASP A 207 -18.86 -0.06 11.97
CA ASP A 207 -19.22 -0.61 10.67
C ASP A 207 -18.82 0.37 9.56
N TRP A 208 -18.14 -0.13 8.51
CA TRP A 208 -17.82 0.68 7.34
C TRP A 208 -19.10 1.26 6.72
N PRO A 209 -19.12 2.56 6.37
CA PRO A 209 -18.01 3.53 6.38
C PRO A 209 -18.06 4.56 7.53
N LEU A 210 -18.84 4.38 8.59
CA LEU A 210 -19.18 5.41 9.58
C LEU A 210 -18.22 5.38 10.77
N CYS A 211 -17.14 6.17 10.70
CA CYS A 211 -16.07 6.21 11.68
C CYS A 211 -16.32 7.23 12.81
N PRO A 212 -16.20 6.86 14.10
CA PRO A 212 -16.34 7.79 15.20
C PRO A 212 -15.10 8.70 15.34
N MET A 213 -15.34 10.00 15.51
CA MET A 213 -14.30 11.03 15.62
C MET A 213 -14.17 11.57 17.04
N LYS A 214 -12.99 12.04 17.43
CA LYS A 214 -12.68 12.60 18.78
C LYS A 214 -13.50 13.84 19.11
N ASP A 215 -13.98 14.57 18.10
CA ASP A 215 -14.85 15.73 18.29
C ASP A 215 -16.34 15.36 18.53
N GLY A 216 -16.64 14.06 18.66
CA GLY A 216 -17.99 13.52 18.86
C GLY A 216 -18.82 13.38 17.59
N THR A 217 -18.27 13.72 16.43
CA THR A 217 -18.93 13.52 15.14
C THR A 217 -18.71 12.10 14.60
N VAL A 218 -19.43 11.74 13.54
CA VAL A 218 -19.21 10.53 12.75
C VAL A 218 -18.86 10.94 11.33
N GLU A 219 -17.72 10.45 10.83
CA GLU A 219 -17.26 10.74 9.47
C GLU A 219 -17.52 9.56 8.55
N ASN A 220 -18.02 9.85 7.35
CA ASN A 220 -18.23 8.86 6.31
C ASN A 220 -16.95 8.67 5.48
N LEU A 221 -16.19 7.62 5.76
CA LEU A 221 -14.93 7.31 5.09
C LEU A 221 -15.07 6.85 3.62
N SER A 222 -16.29 6.62 3.12
CA SER A 222 -16.53 6.33 1.70
C SER A 222 -16.40 7.58 0.80
N ILE A 223 -16.19 8.74 1.40
CA ILE A 223 -15.92 10.01 0.70
C ILE A 223 -14.63 10.58 1.31
N LEU A 224 -13.72 11.06 0.47
CA LEU A 224 -12.54 11.76 0.98
C LEU A 224 -12.97 12.98 1.78
N THR A 225 -12.44 13.14 2.98
CA THR A 225 -12.80 14.26 3.85
C THR A 225 -12.65 15.63 3.17
N SER A 226 -13.52 16.57 3.53
CA SER A 226 -13.39 17.98 3.13
C SER A 226 -12.68 18.83 4.20
N ARG A 227 -12.24 18.23 5.31
CA ARG A 227 -11.47 18.92 6.35
C ARG A 227 -10.16 19.45 5.76
N PRO A 228 -9.72 20.67 6.09
CA PRO A 228 -8.48 21.23 5.57
C PRO A 228 -7.23 20.53 6.14
N VAL A 229 -7.36 19.94 7.32
CA VAL A 229 -6.33 19.13 7.98
C VAL A 229 -7.01 17.89 8.55
N SER A 230 -6.48 16.72 8.24
CA SER A 230 -6.97 15.47 8.81
C SER A 230 -5.93 14.36 8.69
N GLY A 231 -6.10 13.34 9.51
CA GLY A 231 -5.28 12.14 9.44
C GLY A 231 -5.76 11.07 10.42
N GLY A 232 -5.43 9.85 10.11
CA GLY A 232 -5.83 8.71 10.90
C GLY A 232 -5.47 7.40 10.24
N PHE A 233 -5.77 6.32 10.96
CA PHE A 233 -5.57 4.97 10.47
C PHE A 233 -6.74 4.09 10.93
N THR A 234 -7.31 3.32 10.01
CA THR A 234 -8.36 2.35 10.29
C THR A 234 -8.05 1.03 9.62
N ALA A 235 -8.38 -0.07 10.30
CA ALA A 235 -8.30 -1.41 9.77
C ALA A 235 -9.70 -1.96 9.52
N HIS A 236 -9.87 -2.63 8.39
CA HIS A 236 -11.14 -3.16 7.92
C HIS A 236 -10.99 -4.66 7.66
N ARG A 237 -11.82 -5.49 8.33
CA ARG A 237 -11.95 -6.89 7.96
C ARG A 237 -12.74 -6.97 6.66
N LEU A 238 -12.23 -7.75 5.71
CA LEU A 238 -12.92 -7.97 4.45
C LEU A 238 -13.96 -9.07 4.60
N GLU A 239 -15.12 -8.90 3.96
CA GLU A 239 -16.32 -9.74 4.08
C GLU A 239 -15.99 -11.24 3.93
N PRO A 240 -16.13 -12.05 5.01
CA PRO A 240 -15.72 -13.45 5.00
C PRO A 240 -16.47 -14.33 3.99
N ALA A 241 -17.70 -13.96 3.63
CA ALA A 241 -18.53 -14.71 2.68
C ALA A 241 -18.11 -14.49 1.22
N GLN A 242 -17.26 -13.48 0.93
CA GLN A 242 -16.81 -13.19 -0.42
C GLN A 242 -15.49 -13.93 -0.72
N GLU A 243 -15.41 -14.55 -1.89
CA GLU A 243 -14.18 -15.18 -2.39
C GLU A 243 -13.14 -14.12 -2.76
N HIS A 244 -13.57 -13.04 -3.40
CA HIS A 244 -12.72 -11.94 -3.83
C HIS A 244 -13.01 -10.68 -3.03
N ALA A 245 -11.93 -10.01 -2.64
CA ALA A 245 -11.96 -8.73 -1.97
C ALA A 245 -11.46 -7.64 -2.91
N PHE A 246 -11.91 -6.41 -2.69
CA PHE A 246 -11.52 -5.28 -3.52
C PHE A 246 -11.57 -3.96 -2.76
N PHE A 247 -10.90 -2.98 -3.32
CA PHE A 247 -11.24 -1.58 -3.12
C PHE A 247 -11.39 -0.86 -4.47
N ILE A 248 -12.24 0.15 -4.50
CA ILE A 248 -12.41 1.09 -5.61
C ILE A 248 -12.24 2.50 -5.07
N ALA A 249 -11.45 3.31 -5.76
CA ALA A 249 -11.42 4.76 -5.63
C ALA A 249 -11.92 5.37 -6.95
N TRP A 250 -12.89 6.27 -6.89
CA TRP A 250 -13.46 6.91 -8.07
C TRP A 250 -13.33 8.43 -7.99
N SER A 251 -12.75 9.01 -9.02
CA SER A 251 -12.58 10.45 -9.17
C SER A 251 -13.65 11.01 -10.12
N GLU A 252 -14.52 11.84 -9.59
CA GLU A 252 -15.54 12.52 -10.36
C GLU A 252 -14.95 13.41 -11.45
N ARG A 253 -13.86 14.12 -11.13
CA ARG A 253 -13.17 15.04 -12.04
C ARG A 253 -12.62 14.35 -13.28
N SER A 254 -11.92 13.25 -13.09
CA SER A 254 -11.31 12.50 -14.19
C SER A 254 -12.23 11.45 -14.81
N ARG A 255 -13.34 11.12 -14.14
CA ARG A 255 -14.24 9.99 -14.45
C ARG A 255 -13.46 8.67 -14.59
N LEU A 256 -12.48 8.47 -13.70
CA LEU A 256 -11.70 7.25 -13.63
C LEU A 256 -12.02 6.50 -12.34
N ALA A 257 -12.17 5.19 -12.46
CA ALA A 257 -12.16 4.25 -11.36
C ALA A 257 -10.79 3.56 -11.31
N PHE A 258 -10.16 3.63 -10.15
CA PHE A 258 -8.93 2.94 -9.82
C PHE A 258 -9.16 2.01 -8.64
N GLY A 259 -8.57 0.83 -8.66
CA GLY A 259 -8.69 -0.08 -7.53
C GLY A 259 -7.88 -1.35 -7.73
N TYR A 260 -8.02 -2.22 -6.73
CA TYR A 260 -7.41 -3.53 -6.72
C TYR A 260 -8.46 -4.59 -6.40
N VAL A 261 -8.22 -5.81 -6.88
CA VAL A 261 -9.01 -7.00 -6.58
C VAL A 261 -8.05 -8.18 -6.36
N TRP A 262 -8.37 -9.00 -5.35
CA TRP A 262 -7.54 -10.14 -4.93
C TRP A 262 -8.41 -11.24 -4.32
N ARG A 263 -7.83 -12.42 -4.14
CA ARG A 263 -8.48 -13.48 -3.38
C ARG A 263 -8.45 -13.12 -1.88
N ARG A 264 -9.60 -12.99 -1.26
CA ARG A 264 -9.74 -12.59 0.15
C ARG A 264 -8.94 -13.49 1.10
N ALA A 265 -8.84 -14.79 0.82
CA ALA A 265 -8.06 -15.72 1.63
C ALA A 265 -6.56 -15.42 1.65
N ASP A 266 -6.03 -14.73 0.62
CA ASP A 266 -4.62 -14.33 0.58
C ASP A 266 -4.36 -13.10 1.44
N PHE A 267 -5.28 -12.11 1.40
CA PHE A 267 -5.18 -10.85 2.11
C PHE A 267 -6.55 -10.48 2.71
N PRO A 268 -6.83 -10.91 3.96
CA PRO A 268 -8.15 -10.73 4.59
C PRO A 268 -8.40 -9.34 5.17
N TRP A 269 -7.42 -8.44 5.09
CA TRP A 269 -7.46 -7.11 5.67
C TRP A 269 -7.25 -6.03 4.64
N LEU A 270 -7.88 -4.88 4.86
CA LEU A 270 -7.56 -3.61 4.22
C LEU A 270 -7.41 -2.55 5.31
N SER A 271 -6.31 -1.80 5.28
CA SER A 271 -6.12 -0.65 6.14
C SER A 271 -6.25 0.63 5.33
N ARG A 272 -6.78 1.69 5.96
CA ARG A 272 -6.90 3.02 5.38
C ARG A 272 -6.07 3.99 6.22
N TRP A 273 -5.00 4.49 5.65
CA TRP A 273 -4.17 5.53 6.22
C TRP A 273 -4.45 6.86 5.54
N GLU A 274 -4.55 7.95 6.32
CA GLU A 274 -4.80 9.28 5.78
C GLU A 274 -3.77 10.26 6.31
N GLU A 275 -3.20 11.04 5.41
CA GLU A 275 -2.32 12.17 5.67
C GLU A 275 -2.78 13.35 4.82
N ASN A 276 -3.47 14.30 5.45
CA ASN A 276 -3.94 15.51 4.82
C ASN A 276 -3.43 16.71 5.61
N HIS A 277 -2.21 17.18 5.27
CA HIS A 277 -1.53 18.32 5.89
C HIS A 277 -1.32 18.21 7.39
N LEU A 278 -1.43 17.00 7.96
CA LEU A 278 -1.43 16.76 9.40
C LEU A 278 -0.05 16.91 10.04
N ARG A 279 0.99 16.35 9.40
CA ARG A 279 2.34 16.21 9.97
C ARG A 279 3.18 17.46 9.73
N PRO A 280 3.52 18.27 10.79
CA PRO A 280 4.34 19.48 10.63
C PRO A 280 5.83 19.21 10.48
N GLN A 281 6.31 18.03 10.94
CA GLN A 281 7.74 17.68 10.92
C GLN A 281 8.24 17.34 9.50
N PRO A 282 9.57 17.50 9.24
CA PRO A 282 10.19 17.03 8.00
C PRO A 282 10.00 15.51 7.76
N PRO A 283 9.86 15.10 6.49
CA PRO A 283 9.81 15.90 5.27
C PRO A 283 8.41 16.42 4.95
N TRP A 284 7.41 16.09 5.78
CA TRP A 284 6.00 16.41 5.58
C TRP A 284 5.73 17.90 5.52
N ASN A 285 6.21 18.66 6.54
CA ASN A 285 6.09 20.12 6.63
C ASN A 285 4.67 20.60 6.32
N SER A 286 3.64 19.88 6.79
CA SER A 286 2.22 20.09 6.50
C SER A 286 1.87 20.17 5.00
N ARG A 287 2.64 19.49 4.12
CA ARG A 287 2.40 19.44 2.68
C ARG A 287 1.90 18.07 2.19
N GLY A 288 1.79 17.09 3.10
CA GLY A 288 1.29 15.78 2.77
C GLY A 288 -0.17 15.83 2.33
N PHE A 289 -0.49 15.19 1.20
CA PHE A 289 -1.85 14.91 0.78
C PHE A 289 -1.86 13.52 0.14
N ALA A 290 -2.18 12.54 0.96
CA ALA A 290 -2.07 11.13 0.62
C ALA A 290 -3.15 10.29 1.31
N LEU A 291 -3.58 9.22 0.66
CA LEU A 291 -4.47 8.22 1.21
C LEU A 291 -3.93 6.82 0.88
N GLY A 292 -3.53 6.05 1.90
CA GLY A 292 -3.19 4.64 1.77
C GLY A 292 -4.45 3.78 1.79
N LEU A 293 -4.55 2.84 0.85
CA LEU A 293 -5.48 1.72 0.85
C LEU A 293 -4.65 0.45 0.79
N GLU A 294 -4.40 -0.13 1.96
CA GLU A 294 -3.32 -1.07 2.21
C GLU A 294 -3.89 -2.45 2.50
N PHE A 295 -3.88 -3.34 1.51
CA PHE A 295 -4.43 -4.68 1.68
C PHE A 295 -3.34 -5.70 2.00
N GLY A 296 -3.63 -6.60 2.94
CA GLY A 296 -2.61 -7.53 3.42
C GLY A 296 -3.11 -8.57 4.41
N VAL A 297 -2.14 -9.25 5.01
CA VAL A 297 -2.38 -10.25 6.07
C VAL A 297 -2.43 -9.61 7.46
N SER A 298 -1.95 -8.37 7.61
CA SER A 298 -1.87 -7.67 8.89
C SER A 298 -2.73 -6.41 8.89
N PRO A 299 -3.61 -6.22 9.90
CA PRO A 299 -4.52 -5.09 9.95
C PRO A 299 -3.93 -3.81 10.54
N MET A 300 -2.85 -3.91 11.34
CA MET A 300 -2.31 -2.80 12.12
C MET A 300 -0.84 -2.55 11.83
N VAL A 301 -0.45 -1.28 11.88
CA VAL A 301 0.93 -0.81 11.74
C VAL A 301 1.65 -1.04 13.07
N GLU A 302 2.32 -2.18 13.19
CA GLU A 302 2.94 -2.64 14.44
C GLU A 302 4.18 -3.51 14.19
N SER A 303 4.99 -3.75 15.23
CA SER A 303 6.12 -4.67 15.17
C SER A 303 5.63 -6.12 15.00
N ARG A 304 6.51 -7.00 14.53
CA ARG A 304 6.18 -8.44 14.42
C ARG A 304 5.76 -9.02 15.76
N ARG A 305 6.42 -8.62 16.85
CA ARG A 305 6.06 -9.07 18.19
C ARG A 305 4.62 -8.70 18.55
N ALA A 306 4.24 -7.44 18.39
CA ALA A 306 2.89 -6.97 18.67
C ALA A 306 1.85 -7.65 17.78
N MET A 307 2.17 -7.85 16.50
CA MET A 307 1.34 -8.58 15.53
C MET A 307 1.06 -10.02 15.98
N VAL A 308 2.08 -10.72 16.47
CA VAL A 308 1.94 -12.11 16.98
C VAL A 308 1.17 -12.14 18.31
N GLU A 309 1.44 -11.20 19.21
CA GLU A 309 0.72 -11.07 20.49
C GLU A 309 -0.76 -10.76 20.26
N ARG A 310 -1.10 -9.93 19.25
CA ARG A 310 -2.49 -9.67 18.83
C ARG A 310 -3.17 -10.93 18.31
N ASN A 311 -2.49 -11.73 17.53
CA ASN A 311 -2.89 -13.01 16.97
C ASN A 311 -4.17 -12.97 16.12
N ARG A 312 -5.27 -12.40 16.62
CA ARG A 312 -6.56 -12.27 15.93
C ARG A 312 -7.23 -10.93 16.21
N MET A 313 -7.99 -10.46 15.23
CA MET A 313 -8.95 -9.36 15.35
C MET A 313 -10.21 -9.75 14.57
N PHE A 314 -11.40 -9.59 15.16
CA PHE A 314 -12.68 -10.03 14.56
C PHE A 314 -12.64 -11.49 14.07
N ASP A 315 -12.07 -12.40 14.87
CA ASP A 315 -11.88 -13.83 14.56
C ASP A 315 -11.03 -14.13 13.31
N THR A 316 -10.37 -13.11 12.76
CA THR A 316 -9.49 -13.23 11.60
C THR A 316 -8.03 -13.12 12.05
N PRO A 317 -7.12 -14.00 11.57
CA PRO A 317 -5.69 -13.91 11.87
C PRO A 317 -5.11 -12.55 11.46
N THR A 318 -4.11 -12.08 12.24
CA THR A 318 -3.43 -10.79 11.99
C THR A 318 -2.06 -10.95 11.35
N PHE A 319 -1.70 -12.15 10.98
CA PHE A 319 -0.47 -12.49 10.27
C PHE A 319 -0.61 -13.82 9.52
N ARG A 320 0.37 -14.14 8.70
CA ARG A 320 0.47 -15.41 7.99
C ARG A 320 1.70 -16.18 8.46
N TRP A 321 1.56 -17.49 8.67
CA TRP A 321 2.71 -18.37 8.82
C TRP A 321 3.33 -18.65 7.46
N LEU A 322 4.65 -18.44 7.34
CA LEU A 322 5.46 -18.92 6.24
C LEU A 322 6.26 -20.14 6.76
N PRO A 323 5.94 -21.37 6.33
CA PRO A 323 6.63 -22.55 6.80
C PRO A 323 8.11 -22.58 6.43
N ALA A 324 8.90 -23.33 7.20
CA ALA A 324 10.32 -23.51 6.95
C ALA A 324 10.57 -24.03 5.52
N ARG A 325 11.56 -23.42 4.83
CA ARG A 325 12.02 -23.82 3.48
C ARG A 325 10.87 -24.01 2.47
N SER A 326 9.82 -23.21 2.60
CA SER A 326 8.64 -23.24 1.74
C SER A 326 8.50 -21.96 0.92
N HIS A 327 7.51 -21.94 0.06
CA HIS A 327 7.12 -20.72 -0.65
C HIS A 327 5.62 -20.46 -0.50
N ALA A 328 5.26 -19.19 -0.65
CA ALA A 328 3.88 -18.73 -0.75
C ALA A 328 3.72 -17.90 -2.02
N GLN A 329 2.60 -18.08 -2.70
CA GLN A 329 2.27 -17.34 -3.92
C GLN A 329 0.93 -16.65 -3.76
N VAL A 330 0.82 -15.43 -4.29
CA VAL A 330 -0.42 -14.66 -4.38
C VAL A 330 -0.57 -14.06 -5.76
N LYS A 331 -1.83 -13.82 -6.17
CA LYS A 331 -2.18 -13.09 -7.39
C LYS A 331 -3.19 -12.01 -7.04
N TYR A 332 -3.13 -10.89 -7.74
CA TYR A 332 -4.10 -9.81 -7.66
C TYR A 332 -4.04 -8.94 -8.92
N CYS A 333 -5.05 -8.11 -9.14
CA CYS A 333 -5.06 -7.16 -10.24
C CYS A 333 -5.29 -5.74 -9.74
N ALA A 334 -4.61 -4.76 -10.35
CA ALA A 334 -5.03 -3.37 -10.35
C ALA A 334 -5.82 -3.07 -11.61
N PHE A 335 -6.73 -2.11 -11.53
CA PHE A 335 -7.44 -1.57 -12.68
C PHE A 335 -7.47 -0.04 -12.64
N LEU A 336 -7.39 0.59 -13.81
CA LEU A 336 -7.56 2.03 -13.99
C LEU A 336 -8.36 2.24 -15.29
N ARG A 337 -9.63 2.60 -15.15
CA ARG A 337 -10.60 2.63 -16.25
C ARG A 337 -11.52 3.82 -16.18
N HIS A 338 -12.02 4.24 -17.32
CA HIS A 338 -13.11 5.20 -17.39
C HIS A 338 -14.40 4.62 -16.78
N ALA A 339 -15.03 5.40 -15.90
CA ALA A 339 -16.30 5.07 -15.26
C ALA A 339 -17.13 6.36 -15.11
N VAL A 340 -18.32 6.39 -15.73
CA VAL A 340 -19.22 7.56 -15.73
C VAL A 340 -19.78 7.80 -14.32
N SER A 341 -19.98 6.74 -13.56
CA SER A 341 -20.42 6.74 -12.16
C SER A 341 -19.53 5.84 -11.32
N MET A 342 -19.64 5.98 -10.00
CA MET A 342 -18.92 5.15 -9.04
C MET A 342 -19.33 3.69 -9.16
N PRO A 343 -18.44 2.75 -9.56
CA PRO A 343 -18.73 1.32 -9.50
C PRO A 343 -18.84 0.86 -8.04
N GLN A 344 -19.70 -0.12 -7.78
CA GLN A 344 -19.95 -0.62 -6.43
C GLN A 344 -19.36 -2.00 -6.16
N LYS A 345 -19.02 -2.74 -7.22
CA LYS A 345 -18.50 -4.10 -7.15
C LYS A 345 -17.44 -4.34 -8.20
N VAL A 346 -16.58 -5.30 -7.91
CA VAL A 346 -15.59 -5.85 -8.85
C VAL A 346 -15.85 -7.34 -8.99
N VAL A 347 -15.95 -7.81 -10.23
CA VAL A 347 -15.94 -9.24 -10.56
C VAL A 347 -14.60 -9.58 -11.20
N TRP A 348 -13.97 -10.62 -10.72
CA TRP A 348 -12.65 -11.06 -11.15
C TRP A 348 -12.66 -12.58 -11.39
N ASP A 349 -12.04 -13.04 -12.47
CA ASP A 349 -11.96 -14.45 -12.83
C ASP A 349 -10.82 -15.22 -12.13
N GLY A 350 -10.08 -14.53 -11.24
CA GLY A 350 -8.90 -15.09 -10.55
C GLY A 350 -7.60 -14.98 -11.37
N ASP A 351 -7.64 -14.35 -12.55
CA ASP A 351 -6.46 -14.16 -13.39
C ASP A 351 -6.36 -12.71 -13.93
N ALA A 352 -6.84 -12.43 -15.12
CA ALA A 352 -6.62 -11.12 -15.77
C ALA A 352 -7.91 -10.36 -16.14
N ARG A 353 -9.06 -11.02 -16.06
CA ARG A 353 -10.33 -10.38 -16.42
C ARG A 353 -10.97 -9.73 -15.19
N VAL A 354 -11.11 -8.42 -15.24
CA VAL A 354 -11.77 -7.60 -14.22
C VAL A 354 -12.97 -6.89 -14.84
N GLU A 355 -14.12 -6.95 -14.19
CA GLU A 355 -15.34 -6.20 -14.56
C GLU A 355 -15.77 -5.30 -13.40
N LEU A 356 -16.18 -4.07 -13.71
CA LEU A 356 -16.69 -3.09 -12.75
C LEU A 356 -18.22 -3.02 -12.90
N ILE A 357 -18.94 -3.12 -11.77
CA ILE A 357 -20.41 -3.12 -11.72
C ILE A 357 -20.88 -1.97 -10.83
#